data_b45426144080ffc4ad8a07bc58f1fc66
#
_entry.id   b45426144080ffc4ad8a07bc58f1fc66
#
_cell.length_a   1.000
_cell.length_b   1.000
_cell.length_c   1.000
_cell.angle_alpha   90.00
_cell.angle_beta   90.00
_cell.angle_gamma   90.00
#
_symmetry.space_group_name_H-M   'P 1'
#
loop_
_entity.id
_entity.type
_entity.pdbx_description
1 polymer ?
#
loop_
_entity_poly.entity_id
_entity_poly.type
_entity_poly.pdbx_seq_one_letter_code
_entity_poly.pdbx_strand_id
1 'polypeptide(L)'
;VAEEMAQVQTDMNNKGVAYVFDVIKSALKNNTEYVKFYGEYDSAPTQTQVDGMVNKVRKLGKVGIAGDFSLISGICDWNGYKTVGSTSIPFFNATQVDEIARTGLNGFYKGSALIELENPYNFTKPLADKSGFDTYYNPNDLWFIAQGANSPVNIFRRGGITTMTGNDVETGTVKTRFDMELGADVVKGREFEIGLLTKQG
;
A
#
# COMPACT_ATOMS: atom_id res chain seq x y z
N VAL A 1 12.08 -8.19 -27.88
CA VAL A 1 10.61 -8.32 -28.13
C VAL A 1 9.94 -9.08 -26.99
N ALA A 2 10.32 -10.32 -26.65
CA ALA A 2 9.65 -11.09 -25.58
C ALA A 2 9.82 -10.44 -24.19
N GLU A 3 11.00 -9.96 -23.85
CA GLU A 3 11.26 -9.25 -22.59
C GLU A 3 10.48 -7.93 -22.50
N GLU A 4 10.41 -7.19 -23.60
CA GLU A 4 9.64 -5.93 -23.65
C GLU A 4 8.13 -6.20 -23.47
N MET A 5 7.62 -7.27 -24.06
CA MET A 5 6.23 -7.69 -23.87
C MET A 5 5.95 -8.09 -22.42
N ALA A 6 6.85 -8.83 -21.78
CA ALA A 6 6.73 -9.19 -20.37
C ALA A 6 6.76 -7.96 -19.46
N GLN A 7 7.62 -6.98 -19.77
CA GLN A 7 7.70 -5.72 -19.03
C GLN A 7 6.42 -4.90 -19.15
N VAL A 8 5.82 -4.82 -20.35
CA VAL A 8 4.54 -4.14 -20.54
C VAL A 8 3.42 -4.81 -19.75
N GLN A 9 3.37 -6.14 -19.72
CA GLN A 9 2.39 -6.87 -18.92
C GLN A 9 2.55 -6.63 -17.42
N THR A 10 3.79 -6.58 -16.93
CA THR A 10 4.11 -6.26 -15.53
C THR A 10 3.68 -4.83 -15.20
N ASP A 11 3.98 -3.86 -16.06
CA ASP A 11 3.56 -2.47 -15.91
C ASP A 11 2.03 -2.33 -15.86
N MET A 12 1.31 -3.04 -16.73
CA MET A 12 -0.15 -3.05 -16.72
C MET A 12 -0.72 -3.64 -15.43
N ASN A 13 -0.15 -4.73 -14.93
CA ASN A 13 -0.59 -5.33 -13.67
C ASN A 13 -0.35 -4.37 -12.50
N ASN A 14 0.81 -3.73 -12.42
CA ASN A 14 1.14 -2.76 -11.37
C ASN A 14 0.20 -1.54 -11.42
N LYS A 15 -0.08 -1.02 -12.61
CA LYS A 15 -1.08 0.05 -12.80
C LYS A 15 -2.49 -0.39 -12.39
N GLY A 16 -2.84 -1.64 -12.66
CA GLY A 16 -4.13 -2.21 -12.21
C GLY A 16 -4.24 -2.26 -10.69
N VAL A 17 -3.20 -2.68 -10.00
CA VAL A 17 -3.16 -2.68 -8.52
C VAL A 17 -3.19 -1.27 -7.97
N ALA A 18 -2.44 -0.33 -8.55
CA ALA A 18 -2.48 1.09 -8.18
C ALA A 18 -3.90 1.67 -8.31
N TYR A 19 -4.60 1.37 -9.40
CA TYR A 19 -5.99 1.77 -9.59
C TYR A 19 -6.92 1.26 -8.48
N VAL A 20 -6.75 0.00 -8.05
CA VAL A 20 -7.53 -0.55 -6.93
C VAL A 20 -7.28 0.22 -5.64
N PHE A 21 -6.02 0.54 -5.31
CA PHE A 21 -5.69 1.37 -4.14
C PHE A 21 -6.30 2.76 -4.22
N ASP A 22 -6.30 3.40 -5.39
CA ASP A 22 -6.91 4.72 -5.59
C ASP A 22 -8.43 4.69 -5.42
N VAL A 23 -9.10 3.63 -5.88
CA VAL A 23 -10.54 3.43 -5.65
C VAL A 23 -10.85 3.29 -4.17
N ILE A 24 -10.09 2.47 -3.43
CA ILE A 24 -10.28 2.29 -1.99
C ILE A 24 -10.03 3.62 -1.25
N LYS A 25 -8.95 4.31 -1.57
CA LYS A 25 -8.61 5.63 -0.99
C LYS A 25 -9.73 6.64 -1.21
N SER A 26 -10.27 6.70 -2.43
CA SER A 26 -11.37 7.58 -2.78
C SER A 26 -12.65 7.23 -2.02
N ALA A 27 -12.96 5.95 -1.88
CA ALA A 27 -14.12 5.49 -1.11
C ALA A 27 -14.00 5.87 0.38
N LEU A 28 -12.83 5.67 0.99
CA LEU A 28 -12.58 6.03 2.40
C LEU A 28 -12.59 7.54 2.63
N LYS A 29 -12.03 8.33 1.70
CA LYS A 29 -11.99 9.79 1.78
C LYS A 29 -13.38 10.42 1.66
N ASN A 30 -14.21 9.89 0.76
CA ASN A 30 -15.52 10.44 0.44
C ASN A 30 -16.63 9.92 1.38
N ASN A 31 -16.35 8.96 2.25
CA ASN A 31 -17.31 8.49 3.23
C ASN A 31 -17.51 9.55 4.32
N THR A 32 -18.66 10.22 4.31
CA THR A 32 -19.04 11.28 5.27
C THR A 32 -20.06 10.80 6.30
N GLU A 33 -20.64 9.61 6.13
CA GLU A 33 -21.77 9.14 6.92
C GLU A 33 -21.33 8.52 8.27
N TYR A 34 -20.06 8.06 8.39
CA TYR A 34 -19.61 7.30 9.55
C TYR A 34 -18.27 7.79 10.11
N VAL A 35 -17.85 7.20 11.22
CA VAL A 35 -16.55 7.45 11.85
C VAL A 35 -15.46 7.25 10.83
N LYS A 36 -14.69 8.30 10.56
CA LYS A 36 -13.64 8.29 9.54
C LYS A 36 -12.57 7.25 9.87
N PHE A 37 -12.47 6.26 9.04
CA PHE A 37 -11.33 5.33 8.94
C PHE A 37 -10.28 5.86 7.96
N TYR A 38 -10.30 7.16 7.73
CA TYR A 38 -9.38 7.95 6.94
C TYR A 38 -8.80 9.05 7.80
N GLY A 39 -7.50 9.27 7.68
CA GLY A 39 -6.80 10.34 8.36
C GLY A 39 -5.64 10.87 7.53
N GLU A 40 -5.27 12.12 7.76
CA GLU A 40 -4.14 12.76 7.10
C GLU A 40 -3.06 13.13 8.14
N TYR A 41 -1.80 13.11 7.71
CA TYR A 41 -0.66 13.55 8.50
C TYR A 41 0.23 14.50 7.69
N ASP A 42 0.99 15.37 8.35
CA ASP A 42 1.80 16.40 7.67
C ASP A 42 3.11 15.84 7.09
N SER A 43 4.03 15.42 7.94
CA SER A 43 5.36 14.95 7.54
C SER A 43 5.54 13.45 7.66
N ALA A 44 5.13 12.89 8.80
CA ALA A 44 5.13 11.47 9.12
C ALA A 44 3.97 11.12 10.05
N PRO A 45 3.45 9.87 9.99
CA PRO A 45 2.40 9.44 10.90
C PRO A 45 2.93 9.43 12.33
N THR A 46 2.16 9.95 13.27
CA THR A 46 2.49 9.91 14.70
C THR A 46 2.01 8.61 15.32
N GLN A 47 2.69 8.18 16.40
CA GLN A 47 2.29 6.99 17.13
C GLN A 47 0.81 7.07 17.59
N THR A 48 0.36 8.24 18.02
CA THR A 48 -1.04 8.46 18.44
C THR A 48 -2.03 8.26 17.30
N GLN A 49 -1.72 8.70 16.09
CA GLN A 49 -2.56 8.51 14.91
C GLN A 49 -2.65 7.02 14.52
N VAL A 50 -1.50 6.33 14.51
CA VAL A 50 -1.44 4.89 14.22
C VAL A 50 -2.20 4.10 15.27
N ASP A 51 -1.97 4.35 16.56
CA ASP A 51 -2.70 3.70 17.66
C ASP A 51 -4.21 3.95 17.57
N GLY A 52 -4.60 5.17 17.24
CA GLY A 52 -6.00 5.54 17.05
C GLY A 52 -6.66 4.73 15.93
N MET A 53 -5.97 4.55 14.80
CA MET A 53 -6.46 3.78 13.68
C MET A 53 -6.49 2.28 13.99
N VAL A 54 -5.42 1.74 14.58
CA VAL A 54 -5.37 0.33 15.03
C VAL A 54 -6.52 0.03 15.99
N ASN A 55 -6.79 0.90 16.97
CA ASN A 55 -7.87 0.70 17.93
C ASN A 55 -9.26 0.71 17.29
N LYS A 56 -9.46 1.49 16.23
CA LYS A 56 -10.73 1.52 15.48
C LYS A 56 -10.92 0.20 14.71
N VAL A 57 -9.93 -0.19 13.90
CA VAL A 57 -10.01 -1.38 13.03
C VAL A 57 -9.99 -2.67 13.85
N ARG A 58 -9.27 -2.71 14.98
CA ARG A 58 -9.16 -3.90 15.85
C ARG A 58 -10.49 -4.35 16.48
N LYS A 59 -11.49 -3.48 16.53
CA LYS A 59 -12.84 -3.86 16.95
C LYS A 59 -13.51 -4.84 15.98
N LEU A 60 -13.02 -4.93 14.76
CA LEU A 60 -13.54 -5.81 13.71
C LEU A 60 -12.67 -7.05 13.49
N GLY A 61 -11.44 -7.08 14.01
CA GLY A 61 -10.53 -8.21 13.87
C GLY A 61 -9.09 -7.88 14.24
N LYS A 62 -8.18 -8.84 14.06
CA LYS A 62 -6.74 -8.56 14.15
C LYS A 62 -6.35 -7.61 13.02
N VAL A 63 -5.45 -6.68 13.29
CA VAL A 63 -5.06 -5.66 12.31
C VAL A 63 -3.73 -6.04 11.68
N GLY A 64 -3.67 -5.98 10.33
CA GLY A 64 -2.44 -5.88 9.58
C GLY A 64 -2.19 -4.41 9.21
N ILE A 65 -0.97 -3.94 9.40
CA ILE A 65 -0.53 -2.59 9.02
C ILE A 65 0.37 -2.77 7.81
N ALA A 66 -0.04 -2.21 6.67
CA ALA A 66 0.66 -2.37 5.41
C ALA A 66 1.05 -1.00 4.83
N GLY A 67 2.26 -0.89 4.32
CA GLY A 67 2.77 0.34 3.73
C GLY A 67 4.16 0.20 3.15
N ASP A 68 4.68 1.29 2.63
CA ASP A 68 6.05 1.38 2.14
C ASP A 68 7.05 1.11 3.28
N PHE A 69 8.22 0.55 2.94
CA PHE A 69 9.28 0.23 3.90
C PHE A 69 9.63 1.41 4.80
N SER A 70 9.70 2.62 4.25
CA SER A 70 10.05 3.83 5.00
C SER A 70 9.06 4.15 6.14
N LEU A 71 7.77 3.90 5.92
CA LEU A 71 6.73 4.08 6.95
C LEU A 71 6.73 2.93 7.96
N ILE A 72 6.85 1.71 7.48
CA ILE A 72 6.80 0.50 8.33
C ILE A 72 8.03 0.44 9.24
N SER A 73 9.24 0.78 8.74
CA SER A 73 10.44 0.84 9.57
C SER A 73 10.32 1.88 10.69
N GLY A 74 9.77 3.05 10.40
CA GLY A 74 9.51 4.07 11.42
C GLY A 74 8.56 3.60 12.54
N ILE A 75 7.54 2.81 12.19
CA ILE A 75 6.62 2.21 13.18
C ILE A 75 7.33 1.12 13.99
N CYS A 76 8.22 0.36 13.36
CA CYS A 76 9.02 -0.67 14.01
C CYS A 76 9.86 -0.08 15.14
N ASP A 77 10.46 1.10 14.94
CA ASP A 77 11.28 1.79 15.92
C ASP A 77 10.52 2.12 17.21
N TRP A 78 9.22 2.43 17.11
CA TRP A 78 8.41 2.72 18.31
C TRP A 78 8.21 1.52 19.23
N ASN A 79 8.31 0.32 18.70
CA ASN A 79 8.13 -0.93 19.47
C ASN A 79 9.40 -1.32 20.24
N GLY A 80 10.54 -0.73 19.90
CA GLY A 80 11.85 -1.09 20.46
C GLY A 80 12.19 -0.42 21.80
N TYR A 81 11.42 0.58 22.24
CA TYR A 81 11.75 1.35 23.43
C TYR A 81 10.57 1.46 24.39
N LYS A 82 10.85 1.29 25.66
CA LYS A 82 9.92 1.60 26.75
C LYS A 82 10.45 2.81 27.52
N THR A 83 9.65 3.86 27.61
CA THR A 83 9.99 5.02 28.43
C THR A 83 9.63 4.76 29.89
N VAL A 84 10.63 4.83 30.77
CA VAL A 84 10.47 4.77 32.22
C VAL A 84 11.00 6.07 32.79
N GLY A 85 10.11 6.95 33.24
CA GLY A 85 10.45 8.30 33.56
C GLY A 85 10.91 9.11 32.36
N SER A 86 12.10 9.70 32.38
CA SER A 86 12.72 10.41 31.24
C SER A 86 13.69 9.54 30.42
N THR A 87 13.83 8.26 30.75
CA THR A 87 14.81 7.36 30.11
C THR A 87 14.12 6.38 29.19
N SER A 88 14.56 6.33 27.94
CA SER A 88 14.13 5.30 26.98
C SER A 88 15.03 4.07 27.10
N ILE A 89 14.44 2.95 27.47
CA ILE A 89 15.13 1.68 27.65
C ILE A 89 14.81 0.79 26.45
N PRO A 90 15.83 0.23 25.76
CA PRO A 90 15.59 -0.72 24.68
C PRO A 90 14.90 -1.98 25.21
N PHE A 91 13.88 -2.45 24.49
CA PHE A 91 13.01 -3.53 24.93
C PHE A 91 13.07 -4.78 24.01
N PHE A 92 14.04 -4.82 23.11
CA PHE A 92 14.22 -5.97 22.22
C PHE A 92 14.84 -7.17 22.94
N ASN A 93 14.30 -8.36 22.70
CA ASN A 93 14.98 -9.60 23.03
C ASN A 93 15.97 -10.00 21.91
N ALA A 94 16.83 -10.98 22.16
CA ALA A 94 17.84 -11.42 21.20
C ALA A 94 17.23 -11.87 19.85
N THR A 95 16.09 -12.55 19.87
CA THR A 95 15.39 -13.01 18.66
C THR A 95 14.88 -11.86 17.81
N GLN A 96 14.37 -10.81 18.46
CA GLN A 96 13.89 -9.60 17.75
C GLN A 96 15.06 -8.81 17.16
N VAL A 97 16.20 -8.74 17.84
CA VAL A 97 17.42 -8.12 17.32
C VAL A 97 17.91 -8.86 16.08
N ASP A 98 17.92 -10.20 16.11
CA ASP A 98 18.29 -11.02 14.96
C ASP A 98 17.31 -10.84 13.78
N GLU A 99 16.01 -10.75 14.05
CA GLU A 99 14.99 -10.52 13.03
C GLU A 99 15.19 -9.15 12.37
N ILE A 100 15.37 -8.09 13.15
CA ILE A 100 15.65 -6.74 12.65
C ILE A 100 16.96 -6.69 11.86
N ALA A 101 18.01 -7.35 12.33
CA ALA A 101 19.30 -7.38 11.65
C ALA A 101 19.21 -8.07 10.28
N ARG A 102 18.33 -9.06 10.13
CA ARG A 102 18.16 -9.84 8.91
C ARG A 102 17.15 -9.24 7.94
N THR A 103 16.06 -8.68 8.42
CA THR A 103 14.92 -8.20 7.61
C THR A 103 14.76 -6.69 7.60
N GLY A 104 15.43 -5.99 8.50
CA GLY A 104 15.22 -4.56 8.74
C GLY A 104 13.95 -4.23 9.53
N LEU A 105 13.12 -5.22 9.84
CA LEU A 105 11.82 -5.02 10.46
C LEU A 105 11.59 -6.00 11.62
N ASN A 106 10.91 -5.52 12.67
CA ASN A 106 10.24 -6.39 13.64
C ASN A 106 8.81 -6.59 13.14
N GLY A 107 8.42 -7.82 12.82
CA GLY A 107 7.17 -8.18 12.15
C GLY A 107 5.88 -7.77 12.84
N PHE A 108 5.92 -7.15 14.03
CA PHE A 108 4.73 -6.81 14.81
C PHE A 108 4.82 -5.45 15.52
N TYR A 109 3.71 -4.74 15.54
CA TYR A 109 3.50 -3.55 16.37
C TYR A 109 2.24 -3.71 17.22
N LYS A 110 2.38 -3.76 18.55
CA LYS A 110 1.25 -3.94 19.50
C LYS A 110 0.31 -5.11 19.12
N GLY A 111 0.87 -6.20 18.62
CA GLY A 111 0.11 -7.39 18.18
C GLY A 111 -0.57 -7.25 16.81
N SER A 112 -0.27 -6.18 16.08
CA SER A 112 -0.64 -6.01 14.67
C SER A 112 0.54 -6.43 13.79
N ALA A 113 0.31 -7.21 12.74
CA ALA A 113 1.35 -7.59 11.80
C ALA A 113 1.78 -6.36 10.98
N LEU A 114 3.09 -6.17 10.84
CA LEU A 114 3.67 -5.16 9.93
C LEU A 114 3.96 -5.82 8.59
N ILE A 115 3.44 -5.25 7.52
CA ILE A 115 3.51 -5.80 6.16
C ILE A 115 4.12 -4.74 5.25
N GLU A 116 5.29 -5.03 4.71
CA GLU A 116 5.86 -4.21 3.66
C GLU A 116 5.10 -4.43 2.35
N LEU A 117 4.67 -3.35 1.72
CA LEU A 117 4.14 -3.37 0.37
C LEU A 117 5.27 -3.07 -0.61
N GLU A 118 5.60 -4.05 -1.44
CA GLU A 118 6.52 -3.82 -2.54
C GLU A 118 5.98 -2.74 -3.47
N ASN A 119 6.72 -1.66 -3.63
CA ASN A 119 6.34 -0.50 -4.43
C ASN A 119 7.39 -0.23 -5.50
N PRO A 120 7.34 -0.93 -6.63
CA PRO A 120 8.34 -0.79 -7.67
C PRO A 120 8.31 0.60 -8.33
N TYR A 121 9.44 1.02 -8.87
CA TYR A 121 9.53 2.26 -9.64
C TYR A 121 8.73 2.18 -10.93
N ASN A 122 8.04 3.26 -11.22
CA ASN A 122 7.36 3.46 -12.51
C ASN A 122 8.33 4.16 -13.49
N PHE A 123 9.06 3.40 -14.26
CA PHE A 123 10.05 3.92 -15.23
C PHE A 123 9.44 4.77 -16.35
N THR A 124 8.11 4.76 -16.51
CA THR A 124 7.41 5.63 -17.47
C THR A 124 7.10 7.02 -16.89
N LYS A 125 7.34 7.23 -15.58
CA LYS A 125 7.02 8.48 -14.89
C LYS A 125 8.24 9.03 -14.12
N PRO A 126 9.19 9.69 -14.80
CA PRO A 126 10.32 10.32 -14.13
C PRO A 126 9.86 11.46 -13.23
N LEU A 127 10.55 11.67 -12.12
CA LEU A 127 10.35 12.81 -11.23
C LEU A 127 10.67 14.12 -11.95
N ALA A 128 10.00 15.20 -11.57
CA ALA A 128 10.15 16.51 -12.22
C ALA A 128 11.58 17.06 -12.14
N ASP A 129 12.30 16.77 -11.07
CA ASP A 129 13.71 17.14 -10.84
C ASP A 129 14.70 16.18 -11.50
N LYS A 130 14.23 15.13 -12.16
CA LYS A 130 15.02 14.07 -12.80
C LYS A 130 15.96 13.31 -11.84
N SER A 131 15.72 13.36 -10.53
CA SER A 131 16.51 12.64 -9.52
C SER A 131 16.20 11.14 -9.48
N GLY A 132 15.08 10.70 -10.10
CA GLY A 132 14.65 9.31 -10.10
C GLY A 132 13.30 9.14 -10.80
N PHE A 133 12.61 8.07 -10.44
CA PHE A 133 11.29 7.74 -10.95
C PHE A 133 10.27 7.71 -9.81
N ASP A 134 9.03 8.04 -10.13
CA ASP A 134 7.89 7.85 -9.22
C ASP A 134 7.62 6.35 -9.00
N THR A 135 6.87 6.02 -7.98
CA THR A 135 6.44 4.63 -7.71
C THR A 135 5.00 4.42 -8.19
N TYR A 136 4.58 3.16 -8.32
CA TYR A 136 3.19 2.86 -8.74
C TYR A 136 2.18 3.22 -7.67
N TYR A 137 2.52 3.02 -6.39
CA TYR A 137 1.65 3.38 -5.25
C TYR A 137 2.20 4.59 -4.55
N ASN A 138 1.31 5.34 -3.87
CA ASN A 138 1.76 6.43 -3.04
C ASN A 138 2.55 5.88 -1.83
N PRO A 139 3.86 6.15 -1.73
CA PRO A 139 4.68 5.65 -0.63
C PRO A 139 4.29 6.22 0.74
N ASN A 140 3.47 7.26 0.75
CA ASN A 140 2.98 7.90 1.96
C ASN A 140 1.64 7.35 2.45
N ASP A 141 1.13 6.27 1.86
CA ASP A 141 -0.12 5.64 2.28
C ASP A 141 0.16 4.48 3.25
N LEU A 142 -0.44 4.54 4.44
CA LEU A 142 -0.37 3.52 5.46
C LEU A 142 -1.75 2.89 5.65
N TRP A 143 -1.85 1.62 5.33
CA TRP A 143 -3.09 0.85 5.32
C TRP A 143 -3.25 0.03 6.58
N PHE A 144 -4.47 -0.04 7.11
CA PHE A 144 -4.86 -0.82 8.27
C PHE A 144 -5.97 -1.77 7.84
N ILE A 145 -5.74 -3.07 7.89
CA ILE A 145 -6.65 -4.07 7.34
C ILE A 145 -7.05 -5.03 8.44
N ALA A 146 -8.35 -5.20 8.67
CA ALA A 146 -8.87 -6.23 9.57
C ALA A 146 -8.66 -7.62 8.96
N GLN A 147 -7.90 -8.46 9.65
CA GLN A 147 -7.61 -9.82 9.22
C GLN A 147 -8.75 -10.78 9.64
N GLY A 148 -9.04 -11.75 8.81
CA GLY A 148 -10.02 -12.81 9.10
C GLY A 148 -11.44 -12.50 8.67
N ALA A 149 -11.69 -11.33 8.12
CA ALA A 149 -12.97 -11.00 7.48
C ALA A 149 -13.01 -11.48 6.01
N ASN A 150 -14.20 -11.56 5.42
CA ASN A 150 -14.32 -11.68 3.98
C ASN A 150 -13.76 -10.40 3.34
N SER A 151 -13.26 -10.47 2.11
CA SER A 151 -12.69 -9.30 1.44
C SER A 151 -13.67 -8.11 1.43
N PRO A 152 -13.28 -6.92 1.94
CA PRO A 152 -14.10 -5.71 1.88
C PRO A 152 -14.06 -5.05 0.50
N VAL A 153 -13.24 -5.55 -0.41
CA VAL A 153 -13.05 -5.02 -1.76
C VAL A 153 -13.37 -6.11 -2.78
N ASN A 154 -14.23 -5.76 -3.73
CA ASN A 154 -14.48 -6.57 -4.92
C ASN A 154 -13.63 -6.06 -6.08
N ILE A 155 -12.94 -6.97 -6.74
CA ILE A 155 -12.18 -6.67 -7.94
C ILE A 155 -12.84 -7.42 -9.09
N PHE A 156 -13.24 -6.68 -10.11
CA PHE A 156 -13.87 -7.19 -11.30
C PHE A 156 -12.88 -7.16 -12.46
N ARG A 157 -12.59 -8.30 -13.05
CA ARG A 157 -11.75 -8.40 -14.23
C ARG A 157 -12.51 -9.10 -15.33
N ARG A 158 -12.65 -8.44 -16.46
CA ARG A 158 -13.29 -9.03 -17.64
C ARG A 158 -12.23 -9.60 -18.57
N GLY A 159 -12.13 -10.94 -18.59
CA GLY A 159 -11.12 -11.64 -19.37
C GLY A 159 -9.69 -11.49 -18.86
N GLY A 160 -8.74 -11.84 -19.70
CA GLY A 160 -7.30 -11.64 -19.47
C GLY A 160 -6.78 -10.36 -20.15
N ILE A 161 -5.47 -10.21 -20.17
CA ILE A 161 -4.83 -9.21 -21.04
C ILE A 161 -4.99 -9.69 -22.48
N THR A 162 -5.65 -8.87 -23.29
CA THR A 162 -5.79 -9.14 -24.74
C THR A 162 -4.71 -8.40 -25.50
N THR A 163 -4.15 -9.06 -26.50
CA THR A 163 -3.08 -8.51 -27.32
C THR A 163 -3.57 -8.40 -28.76
N MET A 164 -3.45 -7.21 -29.35
CA MET A 164 -3.72 -6.94 -30.74
C MET A 164 -2.45 -6.47 -31.41
N THR A 165 -2.06 -7.12 -32.51
CA THR A 165 -0.90 -6.75 -33.29
C THR A 165 -1.35 -6.32 -34.68
N GLY A 166 -0.85 -5.16 -35.11
CA GLY A 166 -1.12 -4.62 -36.45
C GLY A 166 0.14 -4.05 -37.09
N ASN A 167 0.21 -4.13 -38.41
CA ASN A 167 1.28 -3.49 -39.17
C ASN A 167 0.87 -2.07 -39.52
N ASP A 168 1.73 -1.11 -39.23
CA ASP A 168 1.58 0.26 -39.70
C ASP A 168 2.14 0.34 -41.14
N VAL A 169 1.26 0.58 -42.08
CA VAL A 169 1.61 0.59 -43.52
C VAL A 169 2.47 1.78 -43.89
N GLU A 170 2.36 2.91 -43.16
CA GLU A 170 3.12 4.12 -43.46
C GLU A 170 4.57 4.04 -42.96
N THR A 171 4.77 3.45 -41.79
CA THR A 171 6.09 3.39 -41.15
C THR A 171 6.76 2.03 -41.28
N GLY A 172 6.05 1.00 -41.76
CA GLY A 172 6.53 -0.38 -41.81
C GLY A 172 6.79 -1.02 -40.43
N THR A 173 6.29 -0.38 -39.35
CA THR A 173 6.48 -0.86 -37.98
C THR A 173 5.34 -1.76 -37.54
N VAL A 174 5.66 -2.73 -36.68
CA VAL A 174 4.66 -3.59 -36.04
C VAL A 174 4.27 -2.92 -34.71
N LYS A 175 2.98 -2.60 -34.57
CA LYS A 175 2.42 -2.04 -33.32
C LYS A 175 1.66 -3.13 -32.59
N THR A 176 1.96 -3.31 -31.31
CA THR A 176 1.25 -4.23 -30.42
C THR A 176 0.54 -3.44 -29.34
N ARG A 177 -0.77 -3.66 -29.22
CA ARG A 177 -1.61 -3.07 -28.18
C ARG A 177 -2.00 -4.13 -27.17
N PHE A 178 -1.91 -3.77 -25.90
CA PHE A 178 -2.38 -4.57 -24.77
C PHE A 178 -3.59 -3.89 -24.14
N ASP A 179 -4.66 -4.64 -23.93
CA ASP A 179 -5.88 -4.15 -23.29
C ASP A 179 -6.20 -5.01 -22.08
N MET A 180 -6.59 -4.35 -20.98
CA MET A 180 -7.07 -4.98 -19.76
C MET A 180 -8.30 -4.23 -19.25
N GLU A 181 -9.38 -4.95 -18.95
CA GLU A 181 -10.57 -4.40 -18.30
C GLU A 181 -10.53 -4.75 -16.82
N LEU A 182 -10.46 -3.73 -15.96
CA LEU A 182 -10.41 -3.87 -14.51
C LEU A 182 -11.39 -2.87 -13.87
N GLY A 183 -12.17 -3.35 -12.92
CA GLY A 183 -12.99 -2.54 -12.03
C GLY A 183 -12.74 -2.92 -10.57
N ALA A 184 -12.90 -1.98 -9.67
CA ALA A 184 -12.85 -2.23 -8.24
C ALA A 184 -13.99 -1.49 -7.55
N ASP A 185 -14.50 -2.07 -6.48
CA ASP A 185 -15.53 -1.46 -5.63
C ASP A 185 -15.31 -1.86 -4.18
N VAL A 186 -15.64 -0.96 -3.26
CA VAL A 186 -15.62 -1.23 -1.82
C VAL A 186 -17.02 -1.64 -1.40
N VAL A 187 -17.16 -2.80 -0.78
CA VAL A 187 -18.44 -3.35 -0.34
C VAL A 187 -19.08 -2.42 0.70
N LYS A 188 -20.25 -1.89 0.39
CA LYS A 188 -20.99 -1.00 1.29
C LYS A 188 -21.24 -1.67 2.65
N GLY A 189 -20.91 -0.96 3.72
CA GLY A 189 -21.02 -1.45 5.08
C GLY A 189 -19.80 -2.25 5.58
N ARG A 190 -18.78 -2.42 4.74
CA ARG A 190 -17.51 -3.08 5.09
C ARG A 190 -16.28 -2.18 4.94
N GLU A 191 -16.50 -0.92 4.64
CA GLU A 191 -15.46 0.12 4.54
C GLU A 191 -14.68 0.27 5.84
N PHE A 192 -15.31 -0.09 6.98
CA PHE A 192 -14.71 -0.01 8.31
C PHE A 192 -13.63 -1.07 8.57
N GLU A 193 -13.57 -2.10 7.73
CA GLU A 193 -12.54 -3.15 7.81
C GLU A 193 -11.18 -2.66 7.27
N ILE A 194 -11.18 -1.48 6.61
CA ILE A 194 -9.98 -0.84 6.06
C ILE A 194 -9.84 0.55 6.67
N GLY A 195 -8.66 0.85 7.19
CA GLY A 195 -8.26 2.19 7.59
C GLY A 195 -7.12 2.71 6.72
N LEU A 196 -7.02 4.01 6.54
CA LEU A 196 -5.95 4.66 5.80
C LEU A 196 -5.45 5.90 6.54
N LEU A 197 -4.15 6.01 6.69
CA LEU A 197 -3.44 7.26 6.98
C LEU A 197 -2.61 7.63 5.76
N THR A 198 -2.74 8.88 5.29
CA THR A 198 -2.02 9.38 4.12
C THR A 198 -1.40 10.73 4.42
N LYS A 199 -0.34 11.08 3.71
CA LYS A 199 0.26 12.42 3.82
C LYS A 199 -0.69 13.45 3.20
N GLN A 200 -0.84 14.58 3.88
CA GLN A 200 -1.58 15.73 3.36
C GLN A 200 -0.87 16.23 2.11
N GLY A 201 -1.63 16.38 1.02
CA GLY A 201 -1.12 16.87 -0.27
C GLY A 201 -1.11 18.37 -0.36
#